data_a2075f967d93e4a18ac7ebc452411b16
#
_entry.id   a2075f967d93e4a18ac7ebc452411b16
#
_cell.length_a   1.000
_cell.length_b   1.000
_cell.length_c   1.000
_cell.angle_alpha   90.00
_cell.angle_beta   90.00
_cell.angle_gamma   90.00
#
_symmetry.space_group_name_H-M   'P 1'
#
loop_
_entity.id
_entity.type
_entity.pdbx_description
1 polymer ?
#
loop_
_entity_poly.entity_id
_entity_poly.type
_entity_poly.pdbx_seq_one_letter_code
_entity_poly.pdbx_strand_id
1 'polypeptide(L)'
;MKVGVIMGGISSEREISIQSGNSVVHALDKDKYEAIPIVLNEKEDLIEKVKGIDFALLALHGKFGEDGTVQSVLKTLGIPCSGCGPLSSAICMDKDMTKRILAFGNVRTARWVMVSSVDEIDYEKIENLGYPVFIKPNNGGSS
;
A
#
# COMPACT_ATOMS: atom_id res chain seq x y z
N MET A 1 5.70 22.01 -12.59
CA MET A 1 4.87 21.33 -11.58
C MET A 1 5.79 20.67 -10.57
N LYS A 2 5.56 20.93 -9.28
CA LYS A 2 6.34 20.33 -8.17
C LYS A 2 5.80 18.96 -7.83
N VAL A 3 6.57 17.92 -8.10
CA VAL A 3 6.20 16.53 -7.83
C VAL A 3 6.98 16.03 -6.61
N GLY A 4 6.30 15.84 -5.49
CA GLY A 4 6.87 15.20 -4.31
C GLY A 4 6.93 13.69 -4.51
N VAL A 5 8.12 13.11 -4.57
CA VAL A 5 8.30 11.66 -4.62
C VAL A 5 8.44 11.14 -3.21
N ILE A 6 7.36 10.56 -2.68
CA ILE A 6 7.27 10.12 -1.28
C ILE A 6 7.80 8.70 -1.17
N MET A 7 8.83 8.51 -0.35
CA MET A 7 9.56 7.25 -0.19
C MET A 7 9.97 7.02 1.27
N GLY A 8 10.51 5.85 1.58
CA GLY A 8 10.88 5.45 2.93
C GLY A 8 9.68 4.85 3.68
N GLY A 9 9.22 5.52 4.72
CA GLY A 9 8.10 5.04 5.56
C GLY A 9 8.55 4.11 6.68
N ILE A 10 7.56 3.49 7.33
CA ILE A 10 7.74 2.72 8.57
C ILE A 10 7.65 1.20 8.40
N SER A 11 7.47 0.73 7.16
CA SER A 11 7.38 -0.71 6.88
C SER A 11 8.76 -1.37 6.82
N SER A 12 8.80 -2.69 6.87
CA SER A 12 10.03 -3.47 6.64
C SER A 12 10.61 -3.28 5.24
N GLU A 13 9.84 -2.72 4.31
CA GLU A 13 10.23 -2.48 2.91
C GLU A 13 10.81 -1.07 2.69
N ARG A 14 11.17 -0.35 3.77
CA ARG A 14 11.66 1.02 3.74
C ARG A 14 12.82 1.24 2.76
N GLU A 15 13.82 0.38 2.78
CA GLU A 15 15.01 0.53 1.92
C GLU A 15 14.67 0.33 0.44
N ILE A 16 13.77 -0.60 0.13
CA ILE A 16 13.27 -0.82 -1.24
C ILE A 16 12.47 0.40 -1.70
N SER A 17 11.67 0.97 -0.81
CA SER A 17 10.93 2.21 -1.08
C SER A 17 11.85 3.38 -1.43
N ILE A 18 12.95 3.55 -0.70
CA ILE A 18 13.95 4.59 -0.99
C ILE A 18 14.61 4.36 -2.35
N GLN A 19 14.97 3.13 -2.68
CA GLN A 19 15.55 2.80 -3.98
C GLN A 19 14.58 3.08 -5.13
N SER A 20 13.32 2.65 -4.99
CA SER A 20 12.25 2.91 -5.95
C SER A 20 12.03 4.41 -6.15
N GLY A 21 11.91 5.15 -5.04
CA GLY A 21 11.71 6.60 -5.08
C GLY A 21 12.87 7.35 -5.74
N ASN A 22 14.09 6.99 -5.44
CA ASN A 22 15.26 7.59 -6.08
C ASN A 22 15.29 7.30 -7.60
N SER A 23 14.92 6.10 -8.02
CA SER A 23 14.81 5.75 -9.43
C SER A 23 13.77 6.63 -10.13
N VAL A 24 12.62 6.87 -9.49
CA VAL A 24 11.58 7.76 -9.99
C VAL A 24 12.07 9.21 -10.09
N VAL A 25 12.75 9.74 -9.06
CA VAL A 25 13.30 11.11 -9.08
C VAL A 25 14.26 11.29 -10.25
N HIS A 26 15.08 10.28 -10.55
CA HIS A 26 16.02 10.33 -11.68
C HIS A 26 15.32 10.24 -13.05
N ALA A 27 14.21 9.49 -13.14
CA ALA A 27 13.50 9.23 -14.39
C ALA A 27 12.51 10.35 -14.77
N LEU A 28 12.09 11.19 -13.83
CA LEU A 28 11.16 12.29 -14.11
C LEU A 28 11.79 13.31 -15.08
N ASP A 29 10.99 13.73 -16.06
CA ASP A 29 11.35 14.74 -17.05
C ASP A 29 11.56 16.11 -16.35
N LYS A 30 12.81 16.53 -16.29
CA LYS A 30 13.23 17.76 -15.59
C LYS A 30 12.78 19.05 -16.26
N ASP A 31 12.40 18.99 -17.53
CA ASP A 31 11.89 20.15 -18.27
C ASP A 31 10.42 20.41 -17.91
N LYS A 32 9.71 19.40 -17.40
CA LYS A 32 8.29 19.47 -17.02
C LYS A 32 8.04 19.48 -15.52
N TYR A 33 8.88 18.79 -14.78
CA TYR A 33 8.66 18.53 -13.36
C TYR A 33 9.87 18.91 -12.51
N GLU A 34 9.60 19.57 -11.41
CA GLU A 34 10.52 19.75 -10.31
C GLU A 34 10.33 18.54 -9.36
N ALA A 35 11.19 17.55 -9.46
CA ALA A 35 11.13 16.36 -8.62
C ALA A 35 11.71 16.65 -7.23
N ILE A 36 10.89 16.55 -6.20
CA ILE A 36 11.25 16.79 -4.80
C ILE A 36 11.25 15.44 -4.07
N PRO A 37 12.43 14.88 -3.69
CA PRO A 37 12.48 13.67 -2.90
C PRO A 37 11.97 13.95 -1.48
N ILE A 38 10.99 13.17 -1.02
CA ILE A 38 10.39 13.27 0.31
C ILE A 38 10.58 11.94 1.02
N VAL A 39 11.60 11.85 1.87
CA VAL A 39 11.88 10.66 2.67
C VAL A 39 11.13 10.77 4.00
N LEU A 40 10.22 9.81 4.26
CA LEU A 40 9.52 9.68 5.53
C LEU A 40 10.31 8.75 6.45
N ASN A 41 10.63 9.22 7.65
CA ASN A 41 11.25 8.44 8.72
C ASN A 41 10.20 7.99 9.74
N GLU A 42 9.18 8.81 9.94
CA GLU A 42 8.04 8.56 10.83
C GLU A 42 6.75 9.04 10.15
N LYS A 43 5.60 8.70 10.70
CA LYS A 43 4.29 9.01 10.08
C LYS A 43 4.02 10.52 10.05
N GLU A 44 4.45 11.18 11.09
CA GLU A 44 4.27 12.61 11.34
C GLU A 44 4.96 13.48 10.29
N ASP A 45 6.06 12.98 9.73
CA ASP A 45 6.81 13.61 8.64
C ASP A 45 5.92 13.97 7.43
N LEU A 46 4.89 13.18 7.17
CA LEU A 46 4.07 13.32 5.97
C LEU A 46 3.44 14.72 5.88
N ILE A 47 2.79 15.17 6.95
CA ILE A 47 2.04 16.44 6.95
C ILE A 47 2.95 17.63 6.69
N GLU A 48 4.13 17.62 7.30
CA GLU A 48 5.07 18.75 7.19
C GLU A 48 5.81 18.73 5.84
N LYS A 49 6.25 17.56 5.40
CA LYS A 49 7.12 17.43 4.22
C LYS A 49 6.39 17.55 2.89
N VAL A 50 5.05 17.36 2.85
CA VAL A 50 4.27 17.51 1.62
C VAL A 50 3.79 18.94 1.35
N LYS A 51 4.15 19.90 2.20
CA LYS A 51 3.75 21.30 2.00
C LYS A 51 4.38 21.88 0.74
N GLY A 52 3.55 22.47 -0.09
CA GLY A 52 3.99 23.18 -1.29
C GLY A 52 4.31 22.33 -2.51
N ILE A 53 3.98 21.03 -2.50
CA ILE A 53 3.98 20.21 -3.71
C ILE A 53 2.64 20.29 -4.43
N ASP A 54 2.65 20.13 -5.75
CA ASP A 54 1.45 20.14 -6.59
C ASP A 54 0.87 18.73 -6.78
N PHE A 55 1.73 17.70 -6.68
CA PHE A 55 1.37 16.29 -6.86
C PHE A 55 2.28 15.40 -6.03
N ALA A 56 1.73 14.34 -5.45
CA ALA A 56 2.46 13.33 -4.72
C ALA A 56 2.58 12.04 -5.54
N LEU A 57 3.81 11.63 -5.86
CA LEU A 57 4.10 10.33 -6.45
C LEU A 57 4.53 9.39 -5.32
N LEU A 58 3.74 8.32 -5.11
CA LEU A 58 3.94 7.39 -4.00
C LEU A 58 4.87 6.26 -4.43
N ALA A 59 6.04 6.19 -3.82
CA ALA A 59 7.01 5.09 -3.95
C ALA A 59 7.12 4.31 -2.63
N LEU A 60 6.13 4.45 -1.75
CA LEU A 60 6.02 3.71 -0.49
C LEU A 60 5.55 2.28 -0.74
N HIS A 61 5.98 1.35 0.12
CA HIS A 61 5.58 -0.05 0.08
C HIS A 61 5.02 -0.52 1.43
N GLY A 62 4.08 -1.45 1.37
CA GLY A 62 3.52 -2.10 2.54
C GLY A 62 2.62 -1.20 3.40
N LYS A 63 2.62 -1.52 4.69
CA LYS A 63 1.78 -0.83 5.68
C LYS A 63 2.07 0.67 5.72
N PHE A 64 1.04 1.49 5.92
CA PHE A 64 1.03 2.94 5.87
C PHE A 64 1.05 3.50 4.44
N GLY A 65 1.93 2.99 3.56
CA GLY A 65 2.08 3.50 2.19
C GLY A 65 0.99 3.02 1.23
N GLU A 66 0.56 1.75 1.36
CA GLU A 66 -0.37 1.11 0.42
C GLU A 66 -1.75 0.80 1.02
N ASP A 67 -1.95 1.05 2.31
CA ASP A 67 -3.19 0.72 3.04
C ASP A 67 -4.26 1.83 3.04
N GLY A 68 -4.05 2.87 2.27
CA GLY A 68 -4.98 4.00 2.17
C GLY A 68 -4.72 5.14 3.17
N THR A 69 -3.80 4.96 4.12
CA THR A 69 -3.51 5.96 5.16
C THR A 69 -2.89 7.22 4.54
N VAL A 70 -1.79 7.08 3.82
CA VAL A 70 -1.12 8.20 3.14
C VAL A 70 -2.06 8.88 2.15
N GLN A 71 -2.79 8.08 1.37
CA GLN A 71 -3.75 8.59 0.38
C GLN A 71 -4.87 9.42 1.03
N SER A 72 -5.34 9.02 2.23
CA SER A 72 -6.35 9.76 2.99
C SER A 72 -5.83 11.11 3.48
N VAL A 73 -4.60 11.15 3.99
CA VAL A 73 -3.97 12.39 4.45
C VAL A 73 -3.78 13.35 3.27
N LEU A 74 -3.20 12.89 2.17
CA LEU A 74 -2.98 13.72 0.97
C LEU A 74 -4.31 14.25 0.41
N LYS A 75 -5.34 13.41 0.36
CA LYS A 75 -6.70 13.80 -0.06
C LYS A 75 -7.27 14.90 0.85
N THR A 76 -7.09 14.79 2.16
CA THR A 76 -7.54 15.81 3.13
C THR A 76 -6.80 17.13 2.95
N LEU A 77 -5.52 17.07 2.61
CA LEU A 77 -4.70 18.25 2.31
C LEU A 77 -4.94 18.83 0.90
N GLY A 78 -5.81 18.21 0.08
CA GLY A 78 -6.07 18.65 -1.29
C GLY A 78 -4.93 18.37 -2.27
N ILE A 79 -4.02 17.46 -1.92
CA ILE A 79 -2.85 17.09 -2.76
C ILE A 79 -3.21 15.84 -3.56
N PRO A 80 -3.32 15.93 -4.90
CA PRO A 80 -3.53 14.75 -5.72
C PRO A 80 -2.31 13.81 -5.67
N CYS A 81 -2.57 12.50 -5.70
CA CYS A 81 -1.50 11.51 -5.63
C CYS A 81 -1.66 10.38 -6.65
N SER A 82 -0.55 9.70 -6.93
CA SER A 82 -0.53 8.50 -7.75
C SER A 82 -1.19 7.32 -7.04
N GLY A 83 -1.62 6.31 -7.82
CA GLY A 83 -2.17 5.06 -7.32
C GLY A 83 -3.67 5.10 -7.06
N CYS A 84 -4.14 4.15 -6.27
CA CYS A 84 -5.56 3.98 -5.95
C CYS A 84 -6.00 4.95 -4.84
N GLY A 85 -7.32 5.22 -4.80
CA GLY A 85 -7.89 5.99 -3.70
C GLY A 85 -7.86 5.23 -2.36
N PRO A 86 -8.11 5.94 -1.22
CA PRO A 86 -7.97 5.35 0.12
C PRO A 86 -8.77 4.07 0.32
N LEU A 87 -10.03 4.04 -0.11
CA LEU A 87 -10.89 2.87 0.07
C LEU A 87 -10.37 1.65 -0.69
N SER A 88 -10.00 1.82 -1.96
CA SER A 88 -9.47 0.73 -2.77
C SER A 88 -8.15 0.20 -2.21
N SER A 89 -7.27 1.11 -1.77
CA SER A 89 -6.00 0.75 -1.13
C SER A 89 -6.22 -0.06 0.15
N ALA A 90 -7.12 0.38 1.02
CA ALA A 90 -7.45 -0.33 2.26
C ALA A 90 -8.03 -1.73 1.99
N ILE A 91 -8.96 -1.85 1.04
CA ILE A 91 -9.54 -3.14 0.65
C ILE A 91 -8.48 -4.07 0.09
N CYS A 92 -7.65 -3.59 -0.84
CA CYS A 92 -6.63 -4.43 -1.49
C CYS A 92 -5.52 -4.88 -0.53
N MET A 93 -5.24 -4.10 0.52
CA MET A 93 -4.28 -4.48 1.54
C MET A 93 -4.79 -5.61 2.44
N ASP A 94 -6.10 -5.71 2.67
CA ASP A 94 -6.74 -6.77 3.44
C ASP A 94 -7.18 -7.92 2.53
N LYS A 95 -6.48 -9.06 2.62
CA LYS A 95 -6.71 -10.20 1.72
C LYS A 95 -8.09 -10.86 1.92
N ASP A 96 -8.56 -10.94 3.15
CA ASP A 96 -9.89 -11.49 3.44
C ASP A 96 -10.99 -10.58 2.88
N MET A 97 -10.89 -9.28 3.14
CA MET A 97 -11.85 -8.31 2.62
C MET A 97 -11.83 -8.27 1.09
N THR A 98 -10.63 -8.26 0.47
CA THR A 98 -10.50 -8.35 -0.99
C THR A 98 -11.25 -9.55 -1.54
N LYS A 99 -11.03 -10.75 -0.97
CA LYS A 99 -11.66 -11.98 -1.45
C LYS A 99 -13.18 -11.98 -1.25
N ARG A 100 -13.67 -11.43 -0.15
CA ARG A 100 -15.12 -11.27 0.09
C ARG A 100 -15.77 -10.38 -0.95
N ILE A 101 -15.14 -9.25 -1.29
CA ILE A 101 -15.66 -8.32 -2.31
C ILE A 101 -15.60 -8.96 -3.70
N LEU A 102 -14.51 -9.64 -4.04
CA LEU A 102 -14.41 -10.37 -5.30
C LEU A 102 -15.48 -11.46 -5.43
N ALA A 103 -15.71 -12.22 -4.36
CA ALA A 103 -16.76 -13.24 -4.33
C ALA A 103 -18.16 -12.63 -4.50
N PHE A 104 -18.45 -11.50 -3.82
CA PHE A 104 -19.71 -10.78 -3.98
C PHE A 104 -19.90 -10.29 -5.44
N GLY A 105 -18.82 -9.82 -6.06
CA GLY A 105 -18.81 -9.40 -7.48
C GLY A 105 -18.75 -10.55 -8.50
N ASN A 106 -18.84 -11.81 -8.06
CA ASN A 106 -18.69 -13.00 -8.91
C ASN A 106 -17.34 -13.08 -9.65
N VAL A 107 -16.31 -12.46 -9.11
CA VAL A 107 -14.94 -12.54 -9.63
C VAL A 107 -14.25 -13.76 -9.02
N ARG A 108 -13.70 -14.61 -9.86
CA ARG A 108 -13.02 -15.83 -9.42
C ARG A 108 -11.78 -15.50 -8.59
N THR A 109 -11.67 -16.11 -7.40
CA THR A 109 -10.48 -16.09 -6.55
C THR A 109 -10.25 -17.48 -5.96
N ALA A 110 -9.01 -17.78 -5.53
CA ALA A 110 -8.73 -19.01 -4.83
C ALA A 110 -9.56 -19.11 -3.55
N ARG A 111 -10.03 -20.31 -3.21
CA ARG A 111 -10.69 -20.55 -1.92
C ARG A 111 -9.73 -20.20 -0.78
N TRP A 112 -10.26 -19.79 0.35
CA TRP A 112 -9.47 -19.40 1.51
C TRP A 112 -10.21 -19.69 2.81
N VAL A 113 -9.45 -19.72 3.87
CA VAL A 113 -9.92 -19.71 5.26
C VAL A 113 -9.20 -18.60 5.98
N MET A 114 -9.93 -17.72 6.66
CA MET A 114 -9.36 -16.70 7.53
C MET A 114 -9.23 -17.29 8.94
N VAL A 115 -8.05 -17.11 9.54
CA VAL A 115 -7.74 -17.53 10.90
C VAL A 115 -7.19 -16.33 11.65
N SER A 116 -7.82 -15.95 12.77
CA SER A 116 -7.41 -14.81 13.58
C SER A 116 -6.51 -15.19 14.74
N SER A 117 -6.63 -16.42 15.23
CA SER A 117 -5.78 -16.97 16.30
C SER A 117 -5.57 -18.47 16.11
N VAL A 118 -4.58 -19.02 16.80
CA VAL A 118 -4.29 -20.48 16.76
C VAL A 118 -5.48 -21.30 17.28
N ASP A 119 -6.20 -20.78 18.26
CA ASP A 119 -7.35 -21.46 18.88
C ASP A 119 -8.59 -21.49 17.95
N GLU A 120 -8.60 -20.66 16.90
CA GLU A 120 -9.68 -20.62 15.91
C GLU A 120 -9.39 -21.47 14.66
N ILE A 121 -8.33 -22.27 14.67
CA ILE A 121 -7.99 -23.12 13.53
C ILE A 121 -9.04 -24.21 13.36
N ASP A 122 -9.79 -24.13 12.28
CA ASP A 122 -10.74 -25.15 11.84
C ASP A 122 -10.05 -26.05 10.80
N TYR A 123 -9.53 -27.17 11.29
CA TYR A 123 -8.79 -28.13 10.44
C TYR A 123 -9.68 -28.71 9.35
N GLU A 124 -10.96 -28.95 9.60
CA GLU A 124 -11.89 -29.47 8.60
C GLU A 124 -12.06 -28.47 7.42
N LYS A 125 -12.19 -27.19 7.72
CA LYS A 125 -12.22 -26.16 6.66
C LYS A 125 -10.93 -26.10 5.85
N ILE A 126 -9.77 -26.28 6.52
CA ILE A 126 -8.48 -26.28 5.83
C ILE A 126 -8.35 -27.51 4.93
N GLU A 127 -8.70 -28.70 5.43
CA GLU A 127 -8.71 -29.94 4.63
C GLU A 127 -9.63 -29.81 3.41
N ASN A 128 -10.78 -29.18 3.55
CA ASN A 128 -11.70 -28.90 2.46
C ASN A 128 -11.16 -27.94 1.41
N LEU A 129 -10.12 -27.14 1.71
CA LEU A 129 -9.39 -26.37 0.68
C LEU A 129 -8.60 -27.28 -0.26
N GLY A 130 -8.07 -28.39 0.27
CA GLY A 130 -7.12 -29.27 -0.40
C GLY A 130 -5.67 -28.80 -0.23
N TYR A 131 -4.74 -29.74 -0.26
CA TYR A 131 -3.31 -29.45 -0.16
C TYR A 131 -2.63 -29.45 -1.53
N PRO A 132 -1.53 -28.66 -1.72
CA PRO A 132 -0.89 -27.78 -0.71
C PRO A 132 -1.65 -26.47 -0.49
N VAL A 133 -1.52 -25.88 0.71
CA VAL A 133 -2.07 -24.57 1.07
C VAL A 133 -0.95 -23.54 1.28
N PHE A 134 -1.24 -22.27 0.98
CA PHE A 134 -0.36 -21.16 1.27
C PHE A 134 -0.87 -20.38 2.49
N ILE A 135 0.00 -20.19 3.48
CA ILE A 135 -0.28 -19.36 4.64
C ILE A 135 0.30 -17.98 4.39
N LYS A 136 -0.53 -16.94 4.54
CA LYS A 136 -0.13 -15.53 4.30
C LYS A 136 -0.67 -14.64 5.39
N PRO A 137 0.05 -13.59 5.81
CA PRO A 137 -0.53 -12.53 6.61
C PRO A 137 -1.74 -11.91 5.90
N ASN A 138 -2.80 -11.61 6.65
CA ASN A 138 -3.98 -10.96 6.06
C ASN A 138 -3.62 -9.59 5.50
N ASN A 139 -2.93 -8.78 6.33
CA ASN A 139 -2.53 -7.43 5.99
C ASN A 139 -1.01 -7.38 5.81
N GLY A 140 -0.55 -7.24 4.58
CA GLY A 140 0.87 -7.20 4.28
C GLY A 140 1.11 -6.97 2.81
N GLY A 141 2.23 -6.31 2.50
CA GLY A 141 2.68 -6.06 1.15
C GLY A 141 3.14 -7.33 0.41
N SER A 142 3.73 -7.11 -0.73
CA SER A 142 4.34 -8.17 -1.54
C SER A 142 5.52 -8.78 -0.81
N SER A 143 5.41 -10.01 -0.41
CA SER A 143 6.48 -10.82 0.17
C SER A 143 6.36 -12.24 -0.31
#